data_d231caa5ad862a4aa70f02524f037369
#
_entry.id   d231caa5ad862a4aa70f02524f037369
#
_cell.length_a   1.000
_cell.length_b   1.000
_cell.length_c   1.000
_cell.angle_alpha   90.00
_cell.angle_beta   90.00
_cell.angle_gamma   90.00
#
_symmetry.space_group_name_H-M   'P 1'
#
loop_
_entity.id
_entity.type
_entity.pdbx_description
1 polymer ?
#
loop_
_entity_poly.entity_id
_entity_poly.type
_entity_poly.pdbx_seq_one_letter_code
_entity_poly.pdbx_strand_id
1 'polypeptide(L)'
;MVRPRRELDVIDTFRAPRVLTLERLCEKLRSSRSTVLRRLEEHGYYSSYNHSGRFLTIEETADFDSRGLWVWKTARFSRHGNLKQTANFFVEDSKQGITHEELATLLGVRAHNTLLELVQEKKIRRERLGPTFVYLSRKRSLRAEQVRRRKSLLAQPKKPRPTSRQIIATLLQLIKDPAASRQQIVLRCQRSGVSISRELVDAVFQSYDLDKKRAR
;
A
#
# COMPACT_ATOMS: atom_id res chain seq x y z
N MET A 1 -32.52 -7.23 46.64
CA MET A 1 -31.65 -6.11 46.22
C MET A 1 -30.94 -6.53 44.95
N VAL A 2 -31.45 -6.13 43.77
CA VAL A 2 -30.85 -6.43 42.47
C VAL A 2 -29.70 -5.43 42.25
N ARG A 3 -28.44 -5.91 42.18
CA ARG A 3 -27.31 -5.06 41.87
C ARG A 3 -27.53 -4.43 40.48
N PRO A 4 -27.40 -3.09 40.31
CA PRO A 4 -27.51 -2.50 39.00
C PRO A 4 -26.43 -3.15 38.08
N ARG A 5 -26.90 -3.78 37.02
CA ARG A 5 -26.03 -4.32 35.98
C ARG A 5 -25.22 -3.16 35.40
N ARG A 6 -23.91 -3.14 35.62
CA ARG A 6 -23.00 -2.18 34.99
C ARG A 6 -23.30 -2.19 33.49
N GLU A 7 -23.83 -1.09 32.96
CA GLU A 7 -23.93 -0.93 31.50
C GLU A 7 -22.51 -1.06 30.92
N LEU A 8 -22.31 -2.00 30.00
CA LEU A 8 -21.04 -2.17 29.32
C LEU A 8 -20.79 -0.90 28.52
N ASP A 9 -19.68 -0.24 28.80
CA ASP A 9 -19.23 0.91 28.04
C ASP A 9 -18.79 0.46 26.62
N VAL A 10 -18.99 1.32 25.63
CA VAL A 10 -18.56 1.09 24.26
C VAL A 10 -17.06 0.83 24.21
N ILE A 11 -16.26 1.60 24.95
CA ILE A 11 -14.80 1.44 25.03
C ILE A 11 -14.41 0.04 25.51
N ASP A 12 -15.06 -0.46 26.57
CA ASP A 12 -14.77 -1.79 27.12
C ASP A 12 -15.04 -2.91 26.11
N THR A 13 -16.00 -2.73 25.20
CA THR A 13 -16.31 -3.73 24.17
C THR A 13 -15.20 -3.88 23.12
N PHE A 14 -14.35 -2.83 22.92
CA PHE A 14 -13.25 -2.83 21.98
C PHE A 14 -11.88 -3.18 22.58
N ARG A 15 -11.79 -3.42 23.89
CA ARG A 15 -10.53 -3.89 24.51
C ARG A 15 -10.10 -5.24 23.95
N ALA A 16 -11.07 -6.15 23.74
CA ALA A 16 -10.85 -7.44 23.05
C ALA A 16 -12.20 -7.97 22.52
N PRO A 17 -12.38 -8.08 21.20
CA PRO A 17 -11.46 -7.70 20.10
C PRO A 17 -11.46 -6.21 19.77
N ARG A 18 -10.36 -5.71 19.19
CA ARG A 18 -10.18 -4.29 18.80
C ARG A 18 -11.09 -3.84 17.62
N VAL A 19 -11.69 -4.79 16.91
CA VAL A 19 -12.55 -4.55 15.74
C VAL A 19 -13.79 -5.43 15.86
N LEU A 20 -14.95 -4.85 15.66
CA LEU A 20 -16.24 -5.51 15.74
C LEU A 20 -17.14 -5.10 14.56
N THR A 21 -18.15 -5.90 14.26
CA THR A 21 -19.24 -5.50 13.37
C THR A 21 -20.35 -4.81 14.17
N LEU A 22 -21.17 -4.02 13.47
CA LEU A 22 -22.28 -3.33 14.13
C LEU A 22 -23.27 -4.31 14.79
N GLU A 23 -23.52 -5.46 14.16
CA GLU A 23 -24.38 -6.52 14.69
C GLU A 23 -23.84 -7.02 16.03
N ARG A 24 -22.53 -7.35 16.07
CA ARG A 24 -21.88 -7.80 17.30
C ARG A 24 -21.87 -6.76 18.40
N LEU A 25 -21.77 -5.48 18.06
CA LEU A 25 -21.87 -4.38 19.02
C LEU A 25 -23.28 -4.28 19.59
N CYS A 26 -24.31 -4.38 18.74
CA CYS A 26 -25.71 -4.39 19.19
C CYS A 26 -25.98 -5.54 20.16
N GLU A 27 -25.49 -6.73 19.87
CA GLU A 27 -25.61 -7.92 20.73
C GLU A 27 -24.92 -7.70 22.09
N LYS A 28 -23.67 -7.26 22.09
CA LYS A 28 -22.88 -7.05 23.31
C LYS A 28 -23.46 -5.96 24.20
N LEU A 29 -23.85 -4.84 23.60
CA LEU A 29 -24.40 -3.68 24.30
C LEU A 29 -25.89 -3.80 24.57
N ARG A 30 -26.56 -4.84 24.05
CA ARG A 30 -28.01 -5.04 24.12
C ARG A 30 -28.80 -3.78 23.76
N SER A 31 -28.35 -3.10 22.73
CA SER A 31 -28.87 -1.80 22.31
C SER A 31 -29.21 -1.81 20.80
N SER A 32 -30.13 -0.93 20.42
CA SER A 32 -30.49 -0.76 19.01
C SER A 32 -29.33 -0.20 18.19
N ARG A 33 -29.38 -0.40 16.86
CA ARG A 33 -28.37 0.12 15.93
C ARG A 33 -28.17 1.63 16.06
N SER A 34 -29.27 2.38 16.17
CA SER A 34 -29.21 3.83 16.31
C SER A 34 -28.54 4.27 17.61
N THR A 35 -28.83 3.59 18.72
CA THR A 35 -28.19 3.84 20.02
C THR A 35 -26.71 3.55 19.99
N VAL A 36 -26.32 2.41 19.37
CA VAL A 36 -24.90 2.02 19.23
C VAL A 36 -24.14 3.03 18.39
N LEU A 37 -24.68 3.44 17.23
CA LEU A 37 -24.04 4.43 16.36
C LEU A 37 -23.85 5.77 17.05
N ARG A 38 -24.87 6.28 17.77
CA ARG A 38 -24.76 7.52 18.54
C ARG A 38 -23.64 7.44 19.59
N ARG A 39 -23.57 6.34 20.35
CA ARG A 39 -22.49 6.12 21.33
C ARG A 39 -21.10 6.04 20.66
N LEU A 40 -20.99 5.43 19.47
CA LEU A 40 -19.76 5.40 18.72
C LEU A 40 -19.34 6.80 18.23
N GLU A 41 -20.29 7.64 17.83
CA GLU A 41 -20.02 9.03 17.42
C GLU A 41 -19.47 9.86 18.59
N GLU A 42 -19.97 9.64 19.81
CA GLU A 42 -19.50 10.33 21.02
C GLU A 42 -18.01 10.05 21.33
N HIS A 43 -17.50 8.86 20.96
CA HIS A 43 -16.10 8.45 21.17
C HIS A 43 -15.20 8.61 19.93
N GLY A 44 -15.77 8.96 18.79
CA GLY A 44 -15.07 8.88 17.53
C GLY A 44 -14.82 7.43 17.10
N TYR A 45 -15.21 7.10 15.88
CA TYR A 45 -15.03 5.74 15.35
C TYR A 45 -14.61 5.73 13.89
N TYR A 46 -14.03 4.62 13.47
CA TYR A 46 -13.67 4.37 12.09
C TYR A 46 -14.40 3.15 11.58
N SER A 47 -14.89 3.25 10.34
CA SER A 47 -15.38 2.11 9.58
C SER A 47 -14.30 1.63 8.60
N SER A 48 -14.24 0.32 8.35
CA SER A 48 -13.31 -0.22 7.36
C SER A 48 -13.64 0.32 5.97
N TYR A 49 -12.62 0.77 5.23
CA TYR A 49 -12.83 1.24 3.85
C TYR A 49 -13.00 0.11 2.83
N ASN A 50 -12.79 -1.13 3.26
CA ASN A 50 -13.15 -2.35 2.52
C ASN A 50 -14.34 -3.04 3.20
N HIS A 51 -14.80 -4.18 2.63
CA HIS A 51 -15.95 -4.94 3.15
C HIS A 51 -17.20 -4.07 3.38
N SER A 52 -17.42 -3.06 2.53
CA SER A 52 -18.58 -2.14 2.60
C SER A 52 -18.75 -1.44 3.96
N GLY A 53 -17.65 -1.14 4.64
CA GLY A 53 -17.69 -0.46 5.93
C GLY A 53 -18.15 -1.32 7.11
N ARG A 54 -18.22 -2.64 6.94
CA ARG A 54 -18.83 -3.56 7.92
C ARG A 54 -18.13 -3.62 9.26
N PHE A 55 -16.82 -3.43 9.28
CA PHE A 55 -16.00 -3.50 10.49
C PHE A 55 -15.81 -2.11 11.09
N LEU A 56 -15.93 -2.02 12.40
CA LEU A 56 -15.85 -0.79 13.18
C LEU A 56 -14.75 -0.91 14.23
N THR A 57 -14.13 0.21 14.54
CA THR A 57 -13.19 0.39 15.65
C THR A 57 -13.32 1.80 16.20
N ILE A 58 -12.90 2.04 17.43
CA ILE A 58 -12.87 3.38 18.03
C ILE A 58 -11.47 3.98 17.97
N GLU A 59 -11.39 5.30 18.16
CA GLU A 59 -10.13 6.03 18.02
C GLU A 59 -9.07 5.53 19.00
N GLU A 60 -9.42 5.21 20.24
CA GLU A 60 -8.50 4.75 21.28
C GLU A 60 -7.87 3.38 20.99
N THR A 61 -8.51 2.55 20.16
CA THR A 61 -8.01 1.21 19.84
C THR A 61 -7.39 1.11 18.46
N ALA A 62 -7.58 2.12 17.61
CA ALA A 62 -7.01 2.14 16.26
C ALA A 62 -5.51 2.38 16.32
N ASP A 63 -4.74 1.61 15.53
CA ASP A 63 -3.28 1.64 15.51
C ASP A 63 -2.80 1.98 14.08
N PHE A 64 -2.92 3.27 13.74
CA PHE A 64 -2.59 3.78 12.42
C PHE A 64 -1.08 3.95 12.24
N ASP A 65 -0.59 3.55 11.07
CA ASP A 65 0.79 3.82 10.63
C ASP A 65 1.00 5.32 10.36
N SER A 66 2.24 5.70 9.99
CA SER A 66 2.60 7.08 9.66
C SER A 66 1.81 7.68 8.49
N ARG A 67 1.16 6.86 7.66
CA ARG A 67 0.31 7.25 6.55
C ARG A 67 -1.17 7.35 6.94
N GLY A 68 -1.50 7.05 8.20
CA GLY A 68 -2.87 7.01 8.68
C GLY A 68 -3.65 5.79 8.20
N LEU A 69 -2.97 4.69 7.88
CA LEU A 69 -3.58 3.42 7.48
C LEU A 69 -3.37 2.37 8.58
N TRP A 70 -4.36 1.51 8.76
CA TRP A 70 -4.29 0.39 9.69
C TRP A 70 -4.95 -0.85 9.10
N VAL A 71 -4.30 -2.00 9.28
CA VAL A 71 -4.80 -3.31 8.85
C VAL A 71 -5.01 -4.19 10.06
N TRP A 72 -6.25 -4.65 10.23
CA TRP A 72 -6.61 -5.63 11.24
C TRP A 72 -7.19 -6.87 10.57
N LYS A 73 -6.41 -7.96 10.52
CA LYS A 73 -6.76 -9.16 9.75
C LYS A 73 -7.07 -8.80 8.29
N THR A 74 -8.32 -8.94 7.87
CA THR A 74 -8.77 -8.58 6.52
C THR A 74 -9.40 -7.19 6.44
N ALA A 75 -9.75 -6.57 7.58
CA ALA A 75 -10.32 -5.23 7.65
C ALA A 75 -9.23 -4.17 7.51
N ARG A 76 -9.53 -3.11 6.76
CA ARG A 76 -8.59 -2.02 6.48
C ARG A 76 -9.24 -0.70 6.85
N PHE A 77 -8.55 0.09 7.63
CA PHE A 77 -9.01 1.37 8.17
C PHE A 77 -8.12 2.51 7.73
N SER A 78 -8.70 3.68 7.66
CA SER A 78 -7.97 4.90 7.33
C SER A 78 -8.42 6.04 8.23
N ARG A 79 -7.46 6.80 8.74
CA ARG A 79 -7.73 8.06 9.45
C ARG A 79 -8.36 9.11 8.53
N HIS A 80 -8.20 8.96 7.22
CA HIS A 80 -8.74 9.87 6.21
C HIS A 80 -10.19 9.56 5.82
N GLY A 81 -10.84 8.58 6.48
CA GLY A 81 -12.23 8.21 6.27
C GLY A 81 -12.42 7.01 5.33
N ASN A 82 -13.49 7.04 4.53
CA ASN A 82 -13.83 5.95 3.61
C ASN A 82 -12.84 5.84 2.44
N LEU A 83 -12.98 4.79 1.60
CA LEU A 83 -12.09 4.53 0.47
C LEU A 83 -11.94 5.75 -0.45
N LYS A 84 -13.02 6.47 -0.71
CA LYS A 84 -13.03 7.63 -1.61
C LYS A 84 -12.26 8.82 -1.03
N GLN A 85 -12.49 9.12 0.24
CA GLN A 85 -11.76 10.18 0.95
C GLN A 85 -10.27 9.83 1.07
N THR A 86 -9.97 8.60 1.42
CA THR A 86 -8.60 8.08 1.50
C THR A 86 -7.88 8.13 0.16
N ALA A 87 -8.52 7.70 -0.93
CA ALA A 87 -7.95 7.77 -2.27
C ALA A 87 -7.67 9.22 -2.70
N ASN A 88 -8.62 10.14 -2.44
CA ASN A 88 -8.44 11.56 -2.71
C ASN A 88 -7.27 12.13 -1.92
N PHE A 89 -7.16 11.81 -0.63
CA PHE A 89 -6.04 12.23 0.21
C PHE A 89 -4.70 11.82 -0.40
N PHE A 90 -4.52 10.55 -0.77
CA PHE A 90 -3.25 10.07 -1.32
C PHE A 90 -2.92 10.63 -2.71
N VAL A 91 -3.91 10.98 -3.52
CA VAL A 91 -3.68 11.71 -4.77
C VAL A 91 -3.14 13.11 -4.49
N GLU A 92 -3.75 13.83 -3.53
CA GLU A 92 -3.34 15.19 -3.17
C GLU A 92 -1.98 15.21 -2.43
N ASP A 93 -1.70 14.24 -1.56
CA ASP A 93 -0.45 14.12 -0.80
C ASP A 93 0.73 13.63 -1.66
N SER A 94 0.45 12.95 -2.77
CA SER A 94 1.48 12.42 -3.64
C SER A 94 2.34 13.50 -4.28
N LYS A 95 3.66 13.39 -4.17
CA LYS A 95 4.62 14.32 -4.80
C LYS A 95 4.66 14.25 -6.33
N GLN A 96 4.20 13.14 -6.93
CA GLN A 96 4.32 12.86 -8.37
C GLN A 96 3.01 12.35 -9.00
N GLY A 97 1.88 12.55 -8.31
CA GLY A 97 0.63 11.89 -8.64
C GLY A 97 0.72 10.39 -8.37
N ILE A 98 -0.36 9.67 -8.59
CA ILE A 98 -0.43 8.23 -8.29
C ILE A 98 -1.13 7.47 -9.41
N THR A 99 -0.63 6.29 -9.78
CA THR A 99 -1.33 5.38 -10.70
C THR A 99 -2.34 4.53 -9.92
N HIS A 100 -3.28 3.90 -10.63
CA HIS A 100 -4.23 2.99 -9.97
C HIS A 100 -3.55 1.78 -9.33
N GLU A 101 -2.45 1.30 -9.91
CA GLU A 101 -1.66 0.17 -9.39
C GLU A 101 -0.89 0.56 -8.11
N GLU A 102 -0.26 1.76 -8.13
CA GLU A 102 0.43 2.29 -6.95
C GLU A 102 -0.56 2.49 -5.80
N LEU A 103 -1.74 3.06 -6.07
CA LEU A 103 -2.78 3.24 -5.05
C LEU A 103 -3.34 1.91 -4.56
N ALA A 104 -3.60 0.95 -5.46
CA ALA A 104 -4.08 -0.37 -5.08
C ALA A 104 -3.07 -1.13 -4.21
N THR A 105 -1.78 -1.01 -4.50
CA THR A 105 -0.70 -1.57 -3.68
C THR A 105 -0.66 -0.91 -2.30
N LEU A 106 -0.78 0.43 -2.25
CA LEU A 106 -0.76 1.20 -1.02
C LEU A 106 -1.95 0.85 -0.11
N LEU A 107 -3.15 0.82 -0.66
CA LEU A 107 -4.38 0.57 0.08
C LEU A 107 -4.68 -0.92 0.27
N GLY A 108 -4.04 -1.80 -0.53
CA GLY A 108 -4.30 -3.24 -0.54
C GLY A 108 -5.72 -3.60 -1.00
N VAL A 109 -6.37 -2.73 -1.77
CA VAL A 109 -7.69 -2.93 -2.37
C VAL A 109 -7.74 -2.35 -3.78
N ARG A 110 -8.63 -2.86 -4.62
CA ARG A 110 -8.88 -2.26 -5.94
C ARG A 110 -9.59 -0.93 -5.78
N ALA A 111 -8.94 0.15 -6.24
CA ALA A 111 -9.47 1.52 -6.13
C ALA A 111 -9.75 2.17 -7.51
N HIS A 112 -9.75 1.38 -8.60
CA HIS A 112 -9.90 1.91 -9.95
C HIS A 112 -11.21 2.68 -10.15
N ASN A 113 -12.34 2.07 -9.77
CA ASN A 113 -13.65 2.70 -9.91
C ASN A 113 -13.77 3.96 -9.04
N THR A 114 -13.27 3.89 -7.81
CA THR A 114 -13.22 5.03 -6.90
C THR A 114 -12.43 6.22 -7.48
N LEU A 115 -11.30 5.95 -8.15
CA LEU A 115 -10.53 6.98 -8.83
C LEU A 115 -11.30 7.57 -10.02
N LEU A 116 -12.02 6.77 -10.80
CA LEU A 116 -12.86 7.27 -11.90
C LEU A 116 -14.01 8.13 -11.39
N GLU A 117 -14.67 7.74 -10.30
CA GLU A 117 -15.70 8.55 -9.65
C GLU A 117 -15.13 9.91 -9.20
N LEU A 118 -13.96 9.93 -8.56
CA LEU A 118 -13.30 11.17 -8.13
C LEU A 118 -12.96 12.09 -9.32
N VAL A 119 -12.62 11.51 -10.48
CA VAL A 119 -12.41 12.29 -11.72
C VAL A 119 -13.72 12.86 -12.25
N GLN A 120 -14.81 12.06 -12.28
CA GLN A 120 -16.14 12.50 -12.69
C GLN A 120 -16.67 13.62 -11.78
N GLU A 121 -16.46 13.52 -10.48
CA GLU A 121 -16.79 14.54 -9.49
C GLU A 121 -15.85 15.77 -9.53
N LYS A 122 -14.89 15.78 -10.44
CA LYS A 122 -13.89 16.86 -10.60
C LYS A 122 -13.06 17.11 -9.31
N LYS A 123 -12.96 16.14 -8.41
CA LYS A 123 -12.14 16.21 -7.19
C LYS A 123 -10.65 16.02 -7.48
N ILE A 124 -10.33 15.18 -8.48
CA ILE A 124 -8.99 14.96 -8.99
C ILE A 124 -8.95 15.08 -10.51
N ARG A 125 -7.75 15.06 -11.09
CA ARG A 125 -7.54 15.02 -12.54
C ARG A 125 -6.85 13.72 -12.93
N ARG A 126 -7.03 13.31 -14.19
CA ARG A 126 -6.40 12.14 -14.79
C ARG A 126 -5.70 12.56 -16.06
N GLU A 127 -4.41 12.25 -16.17
CA GLU A 127 -3.60 12.55 -17.36
C GLU A 127 -2.82 11.30 -17.78
N ARG A 128 -2.59 11.14 -19.08
CA ARG A 128 -1.74 10.06 -19.60
C ARG A 128 -0.29 10.55 -19.60
N LEU A 129 0.56 9.91 -18.80
CA LEU A 129 1.99 10.21 -18.71
C LEU A 129 2.78 8.94 -19.04
N GLY A 130 3.37 8.92 -20.25
CA GLY A 130 3.98 7.70 -20.78
C GLY A 130 2.94 6.60 -21.04
N PRO A 131 3.21 5.34 -20.65
CA PRO A 131 2.34 4.21 -20.93
C PRO A 131 1.10 4.13 -20.02
N THR A 132 1.06 4.87 -18.91
CA THR A 132 0.05 4.76 -17.87
C THR A 132 -0.75 6.03 -17.64
N PHE A 133 -1.93 5.89 -17.05
CA PHE A 133 -2.69 7.01 -16.53
C PHE A 133 -2.25 7.32 -15.10
N VAL A 134 -2.06 8.62 -14.82
CA VAL A 134 -1.69 9.14 -13.51
C VAL A 134 -2.83 10.02 -13.00
N TYR A 135 -3.21 9.84 -11.75
CA TYR A 135 -4.19 10.65 -11.06
C TYR A 135 -3.46 11.75 -10.29
N LEU A 136 -3.95 12.95 -10.42
CA LEU A 136 -3.27 14.19 -10.07
C LEU A 136 -4.22 15.11 -9.30
N SER A 137 -3.65 16.03 -8.54
CA SER A 137 -4.40 17.05 -7.80
C SER A 137 -5.27 17.91 -8.73
N ARG A 138 -6.41 18.32 -8.21
CA ARG A 138 -7.24 19.35 -8.83
C ARG A 138 -6.54 20.72 -8.85
N LYS A 139 -5.73 21.02 -7.83
CA LYS A 139 -5.02 22.31 -7.68
C LYS A 139 -3.97 22.44 -8.77
N ARG A 140 -4.04 23.51 -9.59
CA ARG A 140 -3.18 23.68 -10.76
C ARG A 140 -1.69 23.67 -10.43
N SER A 141 -1.28 24.38 -9.38
CA SER A 141 0.12 24.46 -8.95
C SER A 141 0.68 23.09 -8.54
N LEU A 142 -0.04 22.38 -7.68
CA LEU A 142 0.36 21.04 -7.21
C LEU A 142 0.38 20.03 -8.36
N ARG A 143 -0.62 20.06 -9.24
CA ARG A 143 -0.67 19.20 -10.43
C ARG A 143 0.53 19.43 -11.35
N ALA A 144 0.89 20.68 -11.62
CA ALA A 144 2.05 20.99 -12.45
C ALA A 144 3.35 20.40 -11.87
N GLU A 145 3.52 20.51 -10.56
CA GLU A 145 4.64 19.92 -9.84
C GLU A 145 4.62 18.37 -9.90
N GLN A 146 3.46 17.75 -9.66
CA GLN A 146 3.27 16.30 -9.78
C GLN A 146 3.64 15.80 -11.17
N VAL A 147 3.17 16.47 -12.24
CA VAL A 147 3.48 16.12 -13.62
C VAL A 147 4.98 16.26 -13.90
N ARG A 148 5.60 17.34 -13.46
CA ARG A 148 7.04 17.56 -13.63
C ARG A 148 7.85 16.43 -13.01
N ARG A 149 7.56 16.07 -11.74
CA ARG A 149 8.26 15.00 -11.03
C ARG A 149 8.01 13.64 -11.66
N ARG A 150 6.78 13.33 -12.06
CA ARG A 150 6.47 12.07 -12.75
C ARG A 150 7.23 11.94 -14.08
N LYS A 151 7.28 13.01 -14.89
CA LYS A 151 8.06 13.03 -16.13
C LYS A 151 9.55 12.80 -15.88
N SER A 152 10.13 13.46 -14.88
CA SER A 152 11.52 13.25 -14.47
C SER A 152 11.78 11.80 -14.08
N LEU A 153 10.87 11.18 -13.35
CA LEU A 153 10.96 9.78 -12.92
C LEU A 153 10.87 8.81 -14.11
N LEU A 154 10.02 9.11 -15.08
CA LEU A 154 9.87 8.31 -16.31
C LEU A 154 11.06 8.49 -17.27
N ALA A 155 11.72 9.65 -17.24
CA ALA A 155 12.91 9.95 -18.03
C ALA A 155 14.18 9.27 -17.48
N GLN A 156 14.17 8.85 -16.20
CA GLN A 156 15.28 8.10 -15.64
C GLN A 156 15.37 6.72 -16.30
N PRO A 157 16.54 6.32 -16.82
CA PRO A 157 16.71 4.98 -17.36
C PRO A 157 16.33 3.97 -16.28
N LYS A 158 15.37 3.12 -16.57
CA LYS A 158 15.02 2.02 -15.66
C LYS A 158 16.28 1.18 -15.48
N LYS A 159 16.79 1.08 -14.27
CA LYS A 159 17.87 0.14 -13.97
C LYS A 159 17.45 -1.23 -14.51
N PRO A 160 18.27 -1.85 -15.36
CA PRO A 160 17.91 -3.13 -15.94
C PRO A 160 17.66 -4.14 -14.83
N ARG A 161 16.51 -4.81 -14.87
CA ARG A 161 16.17 -5.85 -13.91
C ARG A 161 16.50 -7.20 -14.52
N PRO A 162 17.33 -8.02 -13.88
CA PRO A 162 17.63 -9.34 -14.37
C PRO A 162 16.37 -10.23 -14.34
N THR A 163 16.18 -11.01 -15.39
CA THR A 163 15.14 -12.05 -15.44
C THR A 163 15.51 -13.23 -14.54
N SER A 164 14.54 -14.05 -14.15
CA SER A 164 14.79 -15.26 -13.34
C SER A 164 15.86 -16.16 -13.98
N ARG A 165 15.84 -16.32 -15.31
CA ARG A 165 16.85 -17.09 -16.05
C ARG A 165 18.25 -16.51 -15.90
N GLN A 166 18.39 -15.19 -15.99
CA GLN A 166 19.67 -14.48 -15.82
C GLN A 166 20.17 -14.56 -14.37
N ILE A 167 19.26 -14.46 -13.38
CA ILE A 167 19.59 -14.62 -11.96
C ILE A 167 20.15 -16.03 -11.72
N ILE A 168 19.41 -17.07 -12.14
CA ILE A 168 19.81 -18.45 -11.97
C ILE A 168 21.15 -18.72 -12.65
N ALA A 169 21.33 -18.26 -13.90
CA ALA A 169 22.58 -18.43 -14.62
C ALA A 169 23.77 -17.77 -13.88
N THR A 170 23.59 -16.56 -13.37
CA THR A 170 24.62 -15.84 -12.59
C THR A 170 24.98 -16.62 -11.32
N LEU A 171 23.98 -17.07 -10.56
CA LEU A 171 24.19 -17.82 -9.31
C LEU A 171 24.88 -19.15 -9.56
N LEU A 172 24.51 -19.87 -10.63
CA LEU A 172 25.17 -21.13 -11.01
C LEU A 172 26.66 -20.94 -11.35
N GLN A 173 27.04 -19.84 -12.01
CA GLN A 173 28.45 -19.54 -12.25
C GLN A 173 29.22 -19.25 -10.97
N LEU A 174 28.58 -18.56 -10.01
CA LEU A 174 29.19 -18.30 -8.69
C LEU A 174 29.32 -19.56 -7.83
N ILE A 175 28.38 -20.49 -7.92
CA ILE A 175 28.49 -21.80 -7.24
C ILE A 175 29.66 -22.61 -7.80
N LYS A 176 29.85 -22.59 -9.13
CA LYS A 176 30.98 -23.32 -9.79
C LYS A 176 32.33 -22.68 -9.51
N ASP A 177 32.39 -21.37 -9.45
CA ASP A 177 33.60 -20.60 -9.19
C ASP A 177 33.27 -19.35 -8.37
N PRO A 178 33.34 -19.44 -7.02
CA PRO A 178 33.05 -18.32 -6.14
C PRO A 178 34.00 -17.13 -6.33
N ALA A 179 35.20 -17.34 -6.89
CA ALA A 179 36.18 -16.28 -7.15
C ALA A 179 35.98 -15.58 -8.49
N ALA A 180 35.11 -16.08 -9.38
CA ALA A 180 34.92 -15.55 -10.73
C ALA A 180 34.62 -14.05 -10.73
N SER A 181 35.32 -13.28 -11.54
CA SER A 181 35.04 -11.86 -11.73
C SER A 181 33.68 -11.66 -12.44
N ARG A 182 33.08 -10.48 -12.29
CA ARG A 182 31.84 -10.14 -13.00
C ARG A 182 31.92 -10.30 -14.51
N GLN A 183 33.06 -9.96 -15.09
CA GLN A 183 33.30 -10.16 -16.52
C GLN A 183 33.34 -11.63 -16.91
N GLN A 184 33.99 -12.47 -16.11
CA GLN A 184 34.04 -13.93 -16.34
C GLN A 184 32.65 -14.54 -16.25
N ILE A 185 31.82 -14.09 -15.32
CA ILE A 185 30.41 -14.52 -15.18
C ILE A 185 29.62 -14.16 -16.44
N VAL A 186 29.75 -12.92 -16.94
CA VAL A 186 29.10 -12.50 -18.19
C VAL A 186 29.48 -13.43 -19.35
N LEU A 187 30.77 -13.64 -19.56
CA LEU A 187 31.27 -14.49 -20.67
C LEU A 187 30.81 -15.95 -20.55
N ARG A 188 30.81 -16.49 -19.33
CA ARG A 188 30.37 -17.88 -19.09
C ARG A 188 28.85 -18.02 -19.29
N CYS A 189 28.06 -17.05 -18.85
CA CYS A 189 26.61 -17.03 -19.08
C CYS A 189 26.30 -16.95 -20.59
N GLN A 190 26.98 -16.10 -21.32
CA GLN A 190 26.84 -15.99 -22.79
C GLN A 190 27.16 -17.31 -23.49
N ARG A 191 28.25 -17.98 -23.10
CA ARG A 191 28.61 -19.32 -23.62
C ARG A 191 27.56 -20.38 -23.33
N SER A 192 26.80 -20.21 -22.23
CA SER A 192 25.69 -21.08 -21.84
C SER A 192 24.36 -20.67 -22.51
N GLY A 193 24.36 -19.77 -23.50
CA GLY A 193 23.16 -19.32 -24.20
C GLY A 193 22.27 -18.35 -23.40
N VAL A 194 22.83 -17.70 -22.37
CA VAL A 194 22.12 -16.68 -21.58
C VAL A 194 22.77 -15.32 -21.84
N SER A 195 22.10 -14.47 -22.62
CA SER A 195 22.54 -13.09 -22.82
C SER A 195 22.34 -12.28 -21.52
N ILE A 196 23.46 -11.77 -20.99
CA ILE A 196 23.49 -10.93 -19.80
C ILE A 196 24.54 -9.85 -19.92
N SER A 197 24.23 -8.63 -19.48
CA SER A 197 25.20 -7.54 -19.41
C SER A 197 25.85 -7.48 -18.03
N ARG A 198 26.98 -6.76 -17.93
CA ARG A 198 27.67 -6.51 -16.66
C ARG A 198 26.75 -5.82 -15.65
N GLU A 199 25.95 -4.84 -16.09
CA GLU A 199 25.00 -4.12 -15.26
C GLU A 199 23.92 -5.04 -14.65
N LEU A 200 23.48 -6.06 -15.41
CA LEU A 200 22.54 -7.07 -14.91
C LEU A 200 23.20 -8.00 -13.89
N VAL A 201 24.47 -8.38 -14.10
CA VAL A 201 25.23 -9.14 -13.10
C VAL A 201 25.39 -8.31 -11.83
N ASP A 202 25.77 -7.03 -11.93
CA ASP A 202 25.86 -6.13 -10.78
C ASP A 202 24.53 -5.98 -10.04
N ALA A 203 23.41 -5.92 -10.76
CA ALA A 203 22.07 -5.90 -10.17
C ALA A 203 21.76 -7.19 -9.39
N VAL A 204 22.17 -8.37 -9.86
CA VAL A 204 22.05 -9.64 -9.13
C VAL A 204 22.90 -9.59 -7.86
N PHE A 205 24.14 -9.16 -7.95
CA PHE A 205 25.05 -9.07 -6.80
C PHE A 205 24.47 -8.17 -5.70
N GLN A 206 23.95 -7.00 -6.07
CA GLN A 206 23.30 -6.08 -5.12
C GLN A 206 22.03 -6.67 -4.50
N SER A 207 21.20 -7.33 -5.31
CA SER A 207 19.91 -7.87 -4.83
C SER A 207 20.05 -9.01 -3.82
N TYR A 208 21.17 -9.75 -3.88
CA TYR A 208 21.42 -10.94 -3.04
C TYR A 208 22.60 -10.76 -2.07
N ASP A 209 23.14 -9.54 -1.93
CA ASP A 209 24.28 -9.22 -1.05
C ASP A 209 25.51 -10.14 -1.27
N LEU A 210 25.78 -10.50 -2.54
CA LEU A 210 26.78 -11.53 -2.88
C LEU A 210 28.21 -11.07 -2.59
N ASP A 211 28.48 -9.77 -2.62
CA ASP A 211 29.81 -9.24 -2.29
C ASP A 211 30.19 -9.51 -0.83
N LYS A 212 29.25 -9.33 0.09
CA LYS A 212 29.47 -9.62 1.53
C LYS A 212 29.68 -11.11 1.83
N LYS A 213 29.04 -11.99 1.02
CA LYS A 213 29.17 -13.44 1.16
C LYS A 213 30.48 -13.99 0.61
N ARG A 214 31.18 -13.24 -0.26
CA ARG A 214 32.49 -13.60 -0.84
C ARG A 214 33.67 -13.17 0.02
N ALA A 215 33.44 -12.21 0.93
CA ALA A 215 34.46 -11.70 1.85
C ALA A 215 34.57 -12.50 3.16
N ARG A 216 33.81 -13.55 3.31
CA ARG A 216 33.86 -14.55 4.39
C ARG A 216 34.38 -15.87 3.86
#